data_c73091867519e91d30be9fede04ff6c5
#
_entry.id   c73091867519e91d30be9fede04ff6c5
#
_cell.length_a   1.000
_cell.length_b   1.000
_cell.length_c   1.000
_cell.angle_alpha   90.00
_cell.angle_beta   90.00
_cell.angle_gamma   90.00
#
_symmetry.space_group_name_H-M   'P 1'
#
loop_
_entity.id
_entity.type
_entity.pdbx_description
1 polymer ?
#
loop_
_entity_poly.entity_id
_entity_poly.type
_entity_poly.pdbx_seq_one_letter_code
_entity_poly.pdbx_strand_id
1 'polypeptide(L)'
;MRREPALSANIEEYLEWIYRLSKEQDEVTTTDLAKSVKVSPASVTGMLKRLQERGLILHEKYHGISLTEEGRQSALATIRRHGLLERLLVDVLGLPWHEVDELAGRLEHHITPEVEDRLRRFLGNPQTCPHGQPIDWIEEEPNVRLGSLQEGDLVEVARIGDESSEFLEYVAQLGMKPGAEVLVTGRAPFRGPLMVRVNEQEHALGDEVCAKIWVVPPSRTVELESAEPEAVM
;
A
#
# COMPACT_ATOMS: atom_id res chain seq x y z
N MET A 1 8.72 33.39 -15.36
CA MET A 1 7.80 32.56 -14.55
C MET A 1 8.35 32.49 -13.13
N ARG A 2 7.64 32.98 -12.14
CA ARG A 2 8.01 32.77 -10.72
C ARG A 2 7.73 31.29 -10.44
N ARG A 3 8.74 30.52 -10.05
CA ARG A 3 8.50 29.19 -9.47
C ARG A 3 7.68 29.41 -8.20
N GLU A 4 6.52 28.79 -8.10
CA GLU A 4 5.81 28.72 -6.84
C GLU A 4 6.73 28.12 -5.79
N PRO A 5 6.73 28.63 -4.56
CA PRO A 5 7.55 28.07 -3.50
C PRO A 5 7.12 26.60 -3.29
N ALA A 6 8.10 25.71 -3.24
CA ALA A 6 7.87 24.31 -2.91
C ALA A 6 7.00 24.19 -1.65
N LEU A 7 6.10 23.20 -1.63
CA LEU A 7 5.31 22.91 -0.45
C LEU A 7 6.25 22.51 0.70
N SER A 8 5.86 22.80 1.93
CA SER A 8 6.64 22.31 3.07
C SER A 8 6.42 20.80 3.26
N ALA A 9 7.44 20.10 3.74
CA ALA A 9 7.39 18.68 4.06
C ALA A 9 6.09 18.27 4.81
N ASN A 10 5.73 19.04 5.81
CA ASN A 10 4.51 18.81 6.59
C ASN A 10 3.20 18.90 5.73
N ILE A 11 3.15 19.78 4.73
CA ILE A 11 2.00 19.84 3.80
C ILE A 11 1.98 18.62 2.88
N GLU A 12 3.12 18.23 2.33
CA GLU A 12 3.26 17.07 1.46
C GLU A 12 2.85 15.78 2.19
N GLU A 13 3.31 15.59 3.43
CA GLU A 13 2.93 14.47 4.29
C GLU A 13 1.40 14.38 4.52
N TYR A 14 0.74 15.51 4.81
CA TYR A 14 -0.72 15.51 4.99
C TYR A 14 -1.46 15.18 3.70
N LEU A 15 -1.02 15.69 2.55
CA LEU A 15 -1.64 15.38 1.26
C LEU A 15 -1.47 13.91 0.90
N GLU A 16 -0.31 13.35 1.15
CA GLU A 16 -0.03 11.93 0.98
C GLU A 16 -0.97 11.07 1.82
N TRP A 17 -1.07 11.32 3.13
CA TRP A 17 -1.95 10.55 4.00
C TRP A 17 -3.43 10.70 3.64
N ILE A 18 -3.90 11.89 3.23
CA ILE A 18 -5.27 12.06 2.72
C ILE A 18 -5.47 11.18 1.49
N TYR A 19 -4.48 11.13 0.57
CA TYR A 19 -4.57 10.29 -0.62
C TYR A 19 -4.61 8.79 -0.26
N ARG A 20 -3.68 8.31 0.55
CA ARG A 20 -3.61 6.90 0.99
C ARG A 20 -4.92 6.47 1.68
N LEU A 21 -5.42 7.25 2.62
CA LEU A 21 -6.68 6.97 3.31
C LEU A 21 -7.88 6.96 2.36
N SER A 22 -7.94 7.85 1.37
CA SER A 22 -9.03 7.89 0.37
C SER A 22 -9.08 6.65 -0.53
N LYS A 23 -8.04 5.84 -0.55
CA LYS A 23 -8.00 4.56 -1.28
C LYS A 23 -8.47 3.36 -0.45
N GLU A 24 -8.49 3.51 0.86
CA GLU A 24 -8.88 2.45 1.78
C GLU A 24 -10.29 2.58 2.34
N GLN A 25 -10.84 3.80 2.31
CA GLN A 25 -12.14 4.12 2.89
C GLN A 25 -12.87 5.21 2.10
N ASP A 26 -14.20 5.17 2.13
CA ASP A 26 -15.05 6.10 1.36
C ASP A 26 -14.96 7.55 1.88
N GLU A 27 -14.66 7.75 3.17
CA GLU A 27 -14.60 9.06 3.80
C GLU A 27 -13.37 9.20 4.69
N VAL A 28 -12.52 10.18 4.39
CA VAL A 28 -11.35 10.52 5.22
C VAL A 28 -11.75 11.49 6.32
N THR A 29 -11.57 11.08 7.58
CA THR A 29 -11.91 11.91 8.74
C THR A 29 -10.69 12.58 9.38
N THR A 30 -10.94 13.66 10.13
CA THR A 30 -9.90 14.32 10.95
C THR A 30 -9.26 13.35 11.96
N THR A 31 -10.05 12.39 12.47
CA THR A 31 -9.56 11.41 13.46
C THR A 31 -8.62 10.39 12.82
N ASP A 32 -8.95 9.91 11.62
CA ASP A 32 -8.09 8.96 10.90
C ASP A 32 -6.78 9.62 10.51
N LEU A 33 -6.86 10.84 9.96
CA LEU A 33 -5.68 11.61 9.61
C LEU A 33 -4.80 11.91 10.84
N ALA A 34 -5.39 12.20 12.00
CA ALA A 34 -4.65 12.44 13.25
C ALA A 34 -3.87 11.19 13.69
N LYS A 35 -4.45 10.00 13.51
CA LYS A 35 -3.76 8.72 13.79
C LYS A 35 -2.61 8.48 12.82
N SER A 36 -2.83 8.71 11.51
CA SER A 36 -1.82 8.46 10.47
C SER A 36 -0.62 9.38 10.61
N VAL A 37 -0.83 10.70 10.77
CA VAL A 37 0.27 11.67 10.98
C VAL A 37 0.76 11.75 12.44
N LYS A 38 0.23 10.93 13.35
CA LYS A 38 0.62 10.82 14.77
C LYS A 38 0.60 12.17 15.53
N VAL A 39 -0.43 12.99 15.29
CA VAL A 39 -0.62 14.29 15.95
C VAL A 39 -2.01 14.42 16.57
N SER A 40 -2.25 15.51 17.33
CA SER A 40 -3.56 15.74 17.91
C SER A 40 -4.61 16.14 16.84
N PRO A 41 -5.91 15.81 17.03
CA PRO A 41 -6.98 16.28 16.14
C PRO A 41 -7.06 17.81 16.00
N ALA A 42 -6.68 18.56 17.04
CA ALA A 42 -6.61 20.01 16.99
C ALA A 42 -5.52 20.51 16.02
N SER A 43 -4.35 19.85 16.00
CA SER A 43 -3.28 20.15 15.06
C SER A 43 -3.72 19.87 13.62
N VAL A 44 -4.42 18.75 13.40
CA VAL A 44 -4.99 18.40 12.08
C VAL A 44 -5.96 19.46 11.61
N THR A 45 -6.89 19.90 12.47
CA THR A 45 -7.87 20.95 12.11
C THR A 45 -7.18 22.23 11.65
N GLY A 46 -6.13 22.65 12.34
CA GLY A 46 -5.32 23.80 11.94
C GLY A 46 -4.65 23.64 10.59
N MET A 47 -4.12 22.44 10.28
CA MET A 47 -3.50 22.13 8.99
C MET A 47 -4.54 22.06 7.87
N LEU A 48 -5.68 21.42 8.08
CA LEU A 48 -6.77 21.33 7.09
C LEU A 48 -7.21 22.74 6.64
N LYS A 49 -7.36 23.67 7.57
CA LYS A 49 -7.68 25.06 7.23
C LYS A 49 -6.63 25.67 6.29
N ARG A 50 -5.33 25.47 6.58
CA ARG A 50 -4.24 25.96 5.73
C ARG A 50 -4.22 25.29 4.35
N LEU A 51 -4.49 23.99 4.27
CA LEU A 51 -4.58 23.25 3.01
C LEU A 51 -5.76 23.73 2.16
N GLN A 52 -6.90 24.00 2.79
CA GLN A 52 -8.08 24.54 2.13
C GLN A 52 -7.87 25.98 1.64
N GLU A 53 -7.25 26.83 2.43
CA GLU A 53 -6.87 28.21 2.04
C GLU A 53 -5.90 28.22 0.84
N ARG A 54 -5.09 27.16 0.66
CA ARG A 54 -4.20 26.96 -0.49
C ARG A 54 -4.86 26.26 -1.68
N GLY A 55 -6.12 25.86 -1.57
CA GLY A 55 -6.83 25.17 -2.65
C GLY A 55 -6.37 23.72 -2.89
N LEU A 56 -5.69 23.07 -1.91
CA LEU A 56 -5.16 21.73 -2.05
C LEU A 56 -6.17 20.65 -1.62
N ILE A 57 -7.14 21.01 -0.79
CA ILE A 57 -8.20 20.11 -0.33
C ILE A 57 -9.57 20.79 -0.39
N LEU A 58 -10.62 19.95 -0.42
CA LEU A 58 -11.98 20.30 -0.10
C LEU A 58 -12.30 19.67 1.25
N HIS A 59 -12.79 20.47 2.19
CA HIS A 59 -13.21 19.99 3.51
C HIS A 59 -14.59 20.56 3.80
N GLU A 60 -15.59 19.73 3.65
CA GLU A 60 -17.00 20.07 3.91
C GLU A 60 -17.49 19.39 5.19
N LYS A 61 -18.24 20.13 5.97
CA LYS A 61 -18.85 19.60 7.18
C LYS A 61 -19.79 18.44 6.79
N TYR A 62 -19.53 17.24 7.32
CA TYR A 62 -20.25 15.98 7.05
C TYR A 62 -19.94 15.27 5.71
N HIS A 63 -18.95 15.72 4.93
CA HIS A 63 -18.55 15.07 3.68
C HIS A 63 -17.06 14.69 3.66
N GLY A 64 -16.42 14.72 4.85
CA GLY A 64 -15.02 14.33 4.97
C GLY A 64 -14.02 15.30 4.33
N ILE A 65 -12.83 14.76 4.06
CA ILE A 65 -11.69 15.48 3.48
C ILE A 65 -11.39 14.85 2.13
N SER A 66 -11.34 15.66 1.07
CA SER A 66 -10.93 15.21 -0.26
C SER A 66 -9.86 16.12 -0.85
N LEU A 67 -9.01 15.57 -1.71
CA LEU A 67 -8.00 16.34 -2.44
C LEU A 67 -8.60 17.06 -3.64
N THR A 68 -8.14 18.27 -3.90
CA THR A 68 -8.30 18.89 -5.23
C THR A 68 -7.36 18.21 -6.23
N GLU A 69 -7.49 18.51 -7.52
CA GLU A 69 -6.56 17.97 -8.52
C GLU A 69 -5.10 18.38 -8.24
N GLU A 70 -4.86 19.63 -7.80
CA GLU A 70 -3.54 20.11 -7.42
C GLU A 70 -3.01 19.38 -6.17
N GLY A 71 -3.86 19.18 -5.14
CA GLY A 71 -3.52 18.41 -3.96
C GLY A 71 -3.21 16.95 -4.30
N ARG A 72 -3.98 16.34 -5.22
CA ARG A 72 -3.74 14.98 -5.68
C ARG A 72 -2.42 14.83 -6.42
N GLN A 73 -2.10 15.74 -7.31
CA GLN A 73 -0.82 15.74 -8.03
C GLN A 73 0.37 15.88 -7.07
N SER A 74 0.25 16.74 -6.06
CA SER A 74 1.26 16.89 -5.03
C SER A 74 1.44 15.61 -4.21
N ALA A 75 0.35 14.99 -3.75
CA ALA A 75 0.38 13.74 -3.02
C ALA A 75 1.07 12.63 -3.84
N LEU A 76 0.68 12.46 -5.10
CA LEU A 76 1.27 11.47 -6.00
C LEU A 76 2.76 11.69 -6.24
N ALA A 77 3.21 12.95 -6.33
CA ALA A 77 4.62 13.26 -6.48
C ALA A 77 5.42 12.85 -5.22
N THR A 78 4.86 13.03 -4.03
CA THR A 78 5.49 12.60 -2.77
C THR A 78 5.55 11.07 -2.69
N ILE A 79 4.44 10.39 -2.92
CA ILE A 79 4.36 8.92 -2.94
C ILE A 79 5.37 8.32 -3.93
N ARG A 80 5.50 8.91 -5.12
CA ARG A 80 6.46 8.46 -6.13
C ARG A 80 7.89 8.60 -5.63
N ARG A 81 8.26 9.73 -5.07
CA ARG A 81 9.60 9.95 -4.51
C ARG A 81 9.89 8.97 -3.39
N HIS A 82 8.92 8.75 -2.50
CA HIS A 82 8.99 7.78 -1.43
C HIS A 82 9.32 6.37 -1.95
N GLY A 83 8.49 5.82 -2.82
CA GLY A 83 8.69 4.47 -3.35
C GLY A 83 9.98 4.30 -4.17
N LEU A 84 10.42 5.34 -4.89
CA LEU A 84 11.72 5.32 -5.59
C LEU A 84 12.89 5.31 -4.61
N LEU A 85 12.79 6.04 -3.50
CA LEU A 85 13.81 6.04 -2.45
C LEU A 85 13.87 4.68 -1.74
N GLU A 86 12.74 4.09 -1.41
CA GLU A 86 12.70 2.73 -0.85
C GLU A 86 13.39 1.72 -1.77
N ARG A 87 13.11 1.76 -3.08
CA ARG A 87 13.81 0.93 -4.07
C ARG A 87 15.32 1.18 -4.07
N LEU A 88 15.75 2.43 -4.05
CA LEU A 88 17.17 2.77 -3.97
C LEU A 88 17.81 2.16 -2.70
N LEU A 89 17.14 2.33 -1.57
CA LEU A 89 17.65 1.87 -0.28
C LEU A 89 17.74 0.34 -0.22
N VAL A 90 16.73 -0.36 -0.72
CA VAL A 90 16.71 -1.84 -0.71
C VAL A 90 17.55 -2.43 -1.83
N ASP A 91 17.24 -2.07 -3.09
CA ASP A 91 17.76 -2.80 -4.27
C ASP A 91 19.22 -2.43 -4.59
N VAL A 92 19.66 -1.21 -4.25
CA VAL A 92 21.00 -0.70 -4.57
C VAL A 92 21.89 -0.64 -3.33
N LEU A 93 21.39 -0.11 -2.21
CA LEU A 93 22.18 0.04 -1.00
C LEU A 93 22.11 -1.18 -0.07
N GLY A 94 21.20 -2.13 -0.32
CA GLY A 94 21.08 -3.39 0.41
C GLY A 94 20.57 -3.25 1.85
N LEU A 95 19.83 -2.17 2.16
CA LEU A 95 19.22 -2.01 3.47
C LEU A 95 18.09 -3.02 3.65
N PRO A 96 17.81 -3.46 4.91
CA PRO A 96 16.68 -4.31 5.19
C PRO A 96 15.36 -3.63 4.79
N TRP A 97 14.50 -4.33 4.07
CA TRP A 97 13.26 -3.77 3.52
C TRP A 97 12.28 -3.23 4.58
N HIS A 98 12.37 -3.72 5.81
CA HIS A 98 11.55 -3.29 6.95
C HIS A 98 12.07 -2.04 7.67
N GLU A 99 13.22 -1.49 7.25
CA GLU A 99 13.83 -0.31 7.86
C GLU A 99 13.80 0.92 6.94
N VAL A 100 13.32 0.78 5.70
CA VAL A 100 13.49 1.83 4.68
C VAL A 100 12.38 2.87 4.65
N ASP A 101 11.17 2.58 5.14
CA ASP A 101 10.02 3.49 5.13
C ASP A 101 10.34 4.83 5.83
N GLU A 102 10.80 4.78 7.09
CA GLU A 102 11.16 5.99 7.84
C GLU A 102 12.30 6.77 7.18
N LEU A 103 13.28 6.07 6.59
CA LEU A 103 14.40 6.71 5.90
C LEU A 103 13.93 7.40 4.62
N ALA A 104 13.09 6.75 3.82
CA ALA A 104 12.51 7.31 2.61
C ALA A 104 11.67 8.56 2.94
N GLY A 105 10.81 8.50 3.96
CA GLY A 105 9.99 9.62 4.42
C GLY A 105 10.80 10.85 4.84
N ARG A 106 11.99 10.66 5.41
CA ARG A 106 12.89 11.81 5.74
C ARG A 106 13.58 12.39 4.52
N LEU A 107 13.77 11.65 3.44
CA LEU A 107 14.52 12.08 2.26
C LEU A 107 13.64 12.62 1.13
N GLU A 108 12.43 12.13 0.96
CA GLU A 108 11.56 12.39 -0.18
C GLU A 108 11.27 13.87 -0.44
N HIS A 109 11.16 14.67 0.62
CA HIS A 109 10.90 16.11 0.54
C HIS A 109 12.08 16.92 0.01
N HIS A 110 13.26 16.32 -0.07
CA HIS A 110 14.49 16.95 -0.58
C HIS A 110 14.81 16.52 -2.02
N ILE A 111 14.04 15.60 -2.60
CA ILE A 111 14.22 15.13 -3.97
C ILE A 111 13.57 16.13 -4.94
N THR A 112 14.39 16.71 -5.82
CA THR A 112 13.88 17.59 -6.88
C THR A 112 13.31 16.74 -8.03
N PRO A 113 12.39 17.30 -8.85
CA PRO A 113 11.86 16.59 -10.02
C PRO A 113 12.94 16.07 -10.99
N GLU A 114 14.06 16.78 -11.11
CA GLU A 114 15.18 16.33 -11.93
C GLU A 114 15.86 15.07 -11.34
N VAL A 115 16.04 15.05 -10.02
CA VAL A 115 16.63 13.91 -9.32
C VAL A 115 15.67 12.72 -9.35
N GLU A 116 14.37 12.96 -9.12
CA GLU A 116 13.31 11.95 -9.22
C GLU A 116 13.34 11.25 -10.60
N ASP A 117 13.37 12.02 -11.69
CA ASP A 117 13.39 11.48 -13.06
C ASP A 117 14.68 10.67 -13.35
N ARG A 118 15.83 11.11 -12.86
CA ARG A 118 17.09 10.37 -12.98
C ARG A 118 17.09 9.09 -12.15
N LEU A 119 16.59 9.15 -10.92
CA LEU A 119 16.46 8.02 -10.01
C LEU A 119 15.54 6.95 -10.61
N ARG A 120 14.38 7.37 -11.11
CA ARG A 120 13.42 6.48 -11.77
C ARG A 120 14.05 5.71 -12.93
N ARG A 121 14.76 6.41 -13.82
CA ARG A 121 15.46 5.77 -14.94
C ARG A 121 16.59 4.86 -14.49
N PHE A 122 17.36 5.25 -13.48
CA PHE A 122 18.44 4.45 -12.91
C PHE A 122 17.92 3.12 -12.33
N LEU A 123 16.76 3.14 -11.68
CA LEU A 123 16.10 1.96 -11.10
C LEU A 123 15.32 1.12 -12.13
N GLY A 124 15.35 1.47 -13.43
CA GLY A 124 14.67 0.71 -14.48
C GLY A 124 13.14 0.95 -14.55
N ASN A 125 12.67 2.10 -14.11
CA ASN A 125 11.25 2.49 -14.07
C ASN A 125 10.36 1.51 -13.27
N PRO A 126 10.65 1.28 -11.98
CA PRO A 126 9.88 0.35 -11.16
C PRO A 126 8.41 0.79 -11.08
N GLN A 127 7.50 -0.18 -11.06
CA GLN A 127 6.05 0.08 -10.95
C GLN A 127 5.60 0.11 -9.49
N THR A 128 6.30 -0.62 -8.62
CA THR A 128 5.98 -0.74 -7.20
C THR A 128 7.20 -0.47 -6.33
N CYS A 129 6.99 -0.06 -5.10
CA CYS A 129 8.02 -0.02 -4.07
C CYS A 129 8.34 -1.45 -3.57
N PRO A 130 9.35 -1.68 -2.71
CA PRO A 130 9.67 -3.01 -2.18
C PRO A 130 8.52 -3.69 -1.41
N HIS A 131 7.59 -2.90 -0.85
CA HIS A 131 6.42 -3.39 -0.14
C HIS A 131 5.23 -3.69 -1.06
N GLY A 132 5.40 -3.48 -2.39
CA GLY A 132 4.38 -3.74 -3.40
C GLY A 132 3.43 -2.57 -3.64
N GLN A 133 3.57 -1.43 -2.94
CA GLN A 133 2.72 -0.26 -3.20
C GLN A 133 3.03 0.34 -4.58
N PRO A 134 2.02 0.73 -5.34
CA PRO A 134 2.23 1.39 -6.64
C PRO A 134 3.01 2.69 -6.48
N ILE A 135 4.04 2.89 -7.28
CA ILE A 135 4.80 4.15 -7.34
C ILE A 135 4.02 5.23 -8.09
N ASP A 136 3.42 4.84 -9.21
CA ASP A 136 2.46 5.69 -9.93
C ASP A 136 1.08 5.08 -9.75
N TRP A 137 0.28 5.59 -8.89
CA TRP A 137 -1.10 5.10 -8.65
C TRP A 137 -1.98 5.29 -9.89
N ILE A 138 -1.59 4.64 -10.99
CA ILE A 138 -2.36 4.48 -12.20
C ILE A 138 -3.21 3.23 -11.98
N GLU A 139 -4.50 3.30 -12.16
CA GLU A 139 -5.53 2.26 -11.99
C GLU A 139 -5.05 0.96 -11.32
N GLU A 140 -5.49 0.73 -10.08
CA GLU A 140 -5.11 -0.47 -9.32
C GLU A 140 -5.62 -1.72 -10.03
N GLU A 141 -4.74 -2.71 -10.23
CA GLU A 141 -5.20 -4.07 -10.45
C GLU A 141 -6.10 -4.50 -9.26
N PRO A 142 -7.18 -5.25 -9.50
CA PRO A 142 -8.14 -5.60 -8.46
C PRO A 142 -7.54 -6.61 -7.48
N ASN A 143 -6.63 -6.16 -6.61
CA ASN A 143 -6.09 -6.98 -5.53
C ASN A 143 -7.15 -7.22 -4.45
N VAL A 144 -7.13 -8.41 -3.85
CA VAL A 144 -8.03 -8.79 -2.78
C VAL A 144 -7.26 -9.02 -1.47
N ARG A 145 -7.96 -8.92 -0.35
CA ARG A 145 -7.35 -9.23 0.96
C ARG A 145 -7.13 -10.73 1.10
N LEU A 146 -5.98 -11.15 1.62
CA LEU A 146 -5.66 -12.56 1.87
C LEU A 146 -6.76 -13.26 2.68
N GLY A 147 -7.36 -12.56 3.65
CA GLY A 147 -8.43 -13.09 4.49
C GLY A 147 -9.75 -13.41 3.77
N SER A 148 -9.94 -12.95 2.53
CA SER A 148 -11.14 -13.23 1.73
C SER A 148 -11.06 -14.54 0.92
N LEU A 149 -9.90 -15.20 0.91
CA LEU A 149 -9.64 -16.39 0.13
C LEU A 149 -10.23 -17.65 0.75
N GLN A 150 -10.34 -18.68 -0.07
CA GLN A 150 -10.87 -20.00 0.29
C GLN A 150 -9.79 -21.09 0.20
N GLU A 151 -10.04 -22.21 0.85
CA GLU A 151 -9.18 -23.40 0.74
C GLU A 151 -8.99 -23.81 -0.72
N GLY A 152 -7.74 -24.06 -1.09
CA GLY A 152 -7.33 -24.41 -2.45
C GLY A 152 -6.91 -23.22 -3.30
N ASP A 153 -7.16 -21.97 -2.89
CA ASP A 153 -6.68 -20.81 -3.63
C ASP A 153 -5.15 -20.73 -3.56
N LEU A 154 -4.51 -20.67 -4.73
CA LEU A 154 -3.09 -20.37 -4.91
C LEU A 154 -2.99 -18.96 -5.47
N VAL A 155 -2.27 -18.09 -4.78
CA VAL A 155 -2.17 -16.67 -5.09
C VAL A 155 -0.76 -16.16 -4.91
N GLU A 156 -0.49 -14.98 -5.47
CA GLU A 156 0.76 -14.23 -5.27
C GLU A 156 0.51 -13.02 -4.36
N VAL A 157 1.41 -12.78 -3.42
CA VAL A 157 1.39 -11.56 -2.59
C VAL A 157 1.65 -10.36 -3.49
N ALA A 158 0.68 -9.46 -3.58
CA ALA A 158 0.79 -8.23 -4.37
C ALA A 158 1.44 -7.10 -3.56
N ARG A 159 0.92 -6.84 -2.36
CA ARG A 159 1.43 -5.76 -1.49
C ARG A 159 1.14 -6.00 -0.02
N ILE A 160 1.93 -5.34 0.82
CA ILE A 160 1.75 -5.29 2.27
C ILE A 160 1.17 -3.91 2.62
N GLY A 161 0.05 -3.88 3.35
CA GLY A 161 -0.66 -2.64 3.68
C GLY A 161 -0.25 -1.98 4.99
N ASP A 162 0.63 -2.61 5.78
CA ASP A 162 1.21 -2.05 7.00
C ASP A 162 2.73 -2.03 6.87
N GLU A 163 3.29 -0.83 6.74
CA GLU A 163 4.73 -0.60 6.52
C GLU A 163 5.49 -0.38 7.84
N SER A 164 4.87 -0.66 9.00
CA SER A 164 5.60 -0.67 10.27
C SER A 164 6.71 -1.73 10.28
N SER A 165 7.88 -1.35 10.75
CA SER A 165 9.07 -2.21 10.78
C SER A 165 8.79 -3.58 11.41
N GLU A 166 8.06 -3.60 12.51
CA GLU A 166 7.68 -4.81 13.25
C GLU A 166 6.79 -5.75 12.39
N PHE A 167 5.81 -5.20 11.69
CA PHE A 167 4.93 -6.00 10.83
C PHE A 167 5.67 -6.52 9.60
N LEU A 168 6.46 -5.68 8.94
CA LEU A 168 7.27 -6.08 7.78
C LEU A 168 8.30 -7.15 8.14
N GLU A 169 8.95 -7.04 9.30
CA GLU A 169 9.86 -8.08 9.78
C GLU A 169 9.12 -9.41 10.01
N TYR A 170 7.95 -9.35 10.65
CA TYR A 170 7.12 -10.53 10.89
C TYR A 170 6.71 -11.24 9.58
N VAL A 171 6.16 -10.52 8.59
CA VAL A 171 5.76 -11.16 7.33
C VAL A 171 6.95 -11.63 6.50
N ALA A 172 8.12 -10.98 6.64
CA ALA A 172 9.36 -11.46 6.02
C ALA A 172 9.82 -12.81 6.60
N GLN A 173 9.69 -13.01 7.92
CA GLN A 173 9.99 -14.30 8.58
C GLN A 173 9.08 -15.42 8.08
N LEU A 174 7.84 -15.09 7.70
CA LEU A 174 6.90 -16.04 7.09
C LEU A 174 7.18 -16.27 5.59
N GLY A 175 8.14 -15.55 5.00
CA GLY A 175 8.40 -15.61 3.57
C GLY A 175 7.39 -14.85 2.70
N MET A 176 6.49 -14.05 3.28
CA MET A 176 5.38 -13.37 2.61
C MET A 176 5.79 -11.96 2.15
N LYS A 177 6.66 -11.90 1.15
CA LYS A 177 7.02 -10.64 0.46
C LYS A 177 6.26 -10.54 -0.86
N PRO A 178 6.12 -9.33 -1.45
CA PRO A 178 5.58 -9.17 -2.79
C PRO A 178 6.24 -10.14 -3.78
N GLY A 179 5.44 -10.85 -4.57
CA GLY A 179 5.86 -11.92 -5.47
C GLY A 179 5.90 -13.32 -4.84
N ALA A 180 5.68 -13.47 -3.53
CA ALA A 180 5.63 -14.79 -2.90
C ALA A 180 4.33 -15.53 -3.21
N GLU A 181 4.42 -16.82 -3.56
CA GLU A 181 3.25 -17.68 -3.71
C GLU A 181 2.72 -18.15 -2.35
N VAL A 182 1.41 -18.09 -2.19
CA VAL A 182 0.67 -18.48 -1.00
C VAL A 182 -0.45 -19.43 -1.38
N LEU A 183 -0.43 -20.64 -0.85
CA LEU A 183 -1.52 -21.59 -0.96
C LEU A 183 -2.36 -21.56 0.30
N VAL A 184 -3.66 -21.32 0.18
CA VAL A 184 -4.61 -21.44 1.30
C VAL A 184 -4.93 -22.92 1.51
N THR A 185 -4.54 -23.47 2.66
CA THR A 185 -4.75 -24.89 3.02
C THR A 185 -6.00 -25.10 3.87
N GLY A 186 -6.65 -24.04 4.34
CA GLY A 186 -7.90 -24.10 5.08
C GLY A 186 -8.12 -22.94 6.03
N ARG A 187 -9.18 -23.01 6.82
CA ARG A 187 -9.45 -22.08 7.93
C ARG A 187 -9.87 -22.88 9.16
N ALA A 188 -9.29 -22.59 10.29
CA ALA A 188 -9.67 -23.22 11.54
C ALA A 188 -11.13 -22.91 11.91
N PRO A 189 -11.85 -23.83 12.61
CA PRO A 189 -13.24 -23.64 13.03
C PRO A 189 -13.45 -22.38 13.85
N PHE A 190 -14.72 -21.92 13.94
CA PHE A 190 -15.15 -20.78 14.77
C PHE A 190 -14.48 -19.45 14.41
N ARG A 191 -14.26 -19.17 13.11
CA ARG A 191 -13.50 -18.01 12.61
C ARG A 191 -12.05 -17.99 13.13
N GLY A 192 -11.48 -19.18 13.27
CA GLY A 192 -10.07 -19.31 13.63
C GLY A 192 -9.14 -18.84 12.52
N PRO A 193 -7.82 -18.94 12.75
CA PRO A 193 -6.81 -18.46 11.82
C PRO A 193 -6.93 -19.08 10.43
N LEU A 194 -6.54 -18.33 9.42
CA LEU A 194 -6.35 -18.82 8.07
C LEU A 194 -5.07 -19.66 8.04
N MET A 195 -5.17 -20.87 7.52
CA MET A 195 -4.03 -21.76 7.33
C MET A 195 -3.49 -21.56 5.92
N VAL A 196 -2.21 -21.25 5.81
CA VAL A 196 -1.55 -20.99 4.54
C VAL A 196 -0.24 -21.74 4.46
N ARG A 197 0.17 -22.08 3.24
CA ARG A 197 1.49 -22.64 2.96
C ARG A 197 2.30 -21.67 2.11
N VAL A 198 3.49 -21.33 2.60
CA VAL A 198 4.47 -20.46 1.92
C VAL A 198 5.82 -21.18 1.94
N ASN A 199 6.49 -21.32 0.81
CA ASN A 199 7.78 -22.00 0.74
C ASN A 199 7.79 -23.37 1.46
N GLU A 200 6.74 -24.18 1.26
CA GLU A 200 6.54 -25.51 1.87
C GLU A 200 6.31 -25.51 3.41
N GLN A 201 6.28 -24.34 4.06
CA GLN A 201 5.97 -24.21 5.48
C GLN A 201 4.53 -23.78 5.70
N GLU A 202 3.87 -24.40 6.67
CA GLU A 202 2.49 -24.06 7.06
C GLU A 202 2.50 -22.97 8.15
N HIS A 203 1.64 -21.99 7.97
CA HIS A 203 1.45 -20.89 8.92
C HIS A 203 -0.03 -20.70 9.24
N ALA A 204 -0.32 -20.33 10.49
CA ALA A 204 -1.65 -19.97 10.96
C ALA A 204 -1.71 -18.45 11.12
N LEU A 205 -2.48 -17.75 10.29
CA LEU A 205 -2.55 -16.30 10.26
C LEU A 205 -3.85 -15.80 10.87
N GLY A 206 -3.74 -14.91 11.86
CA GLY A 206 -4.89 -14.21 12.43
C GLY A 206 -5.54 -13.24 11.45
N ASP A 207 -6.81 -12.91 11.66
CA ASP A 207 -7.56 -12.02 10.77
C ASP A 207 -6.91 -10.63 10.63
N GLU A 208 -6.28 -10.12 11.67
CA GLU A 208 -5.56 -8.83 11.63
C GLU A 208 -4.39 -8.86 10.64
N VAL A 209 -3.62 -9.93 10.60
CA VAL A 209 -2.51 -10.12 9.66
C VAL A 209 -3.06 -10.24 8.24
N CYS A 210 -4.07 -11.10 8.05
CA CYS A 210 -4.70 -11.32 6.73
C CYS A 210 -5.32 -10.03 6.16
N ALA A 211 -5.82 -9.14 7.01
CA ALA A 211 -6.38 -7.86 6.60
C ALA A 211 -5.33 -6.87 6.06
N LYS A 212 -4.06 -7.08 6.35
CA LYS A 212 -2.94 -6.20 5.95
C LYS A 212 -2.15 -6.74 4.75
N ILE A 213 -2.51 -7.91 4.23
CA ILE A 213 -1.85 -8.54 3.08
C ILE A 213 -2.82 -8.56 1.90
N TRP A 214 -2.37 -8.00 0.79
CA TRP A 214 -3.09 -7.99 -0.46
C TRP A 214 -2.45 -8.96 -1.44
N VAL A 215 -3.29 -9.67 -2.18
CA VAL A 215 -2.86 -10.69 -3.12
C VAL A 215 -3.52 -10.48 -4.49
N VAL A 216 -2.86 -10.96 -5.52
CA VAL A 216 -3.46 -11.05 -6.85
C VAL A 216 -4.60 -12.06 -6.78
N PRO A 217 -5.83 -11.74 -7.26
CA PRO A 217 -6.94 -12.68 -7.19
C PRO A 217 -6.59 -13.99 -7.92
N PRO A 218 -7.01 -15.13 -7.39
CA PRO A 218 -6.77 -16.41 -8.04
C PRO A 218 -7.39 -16.41 -9.43
N SER A 219 -6.61 -16.81 -10.44
CA SER A 219 -7.15 -17.08 -11.77
C SER A 219 -8.05 -18.32 -11.66
N ARG A 220 -9.35 -18.12 -11.54
CA ARG A 220 -10.32 -19.24 -11.55
C ARG A 220 -10.39 -19.84 -12.96
N THR A 221 -9.46 -20.72 -13.27
CA THR A 221 -9.65 -21.66 -14.36
C THR A 221 -10.58 -22.76 -13.83
N VAL A 222 -11.88 -22.57 -13.97
CA VAL A 222 -12.84 -23.64 -13.77
C VAL A 222 -12.72 -24.56 -14.98
N GLU A 223 -11.79 -25.47 -14.98
CA GLU A 223 -11.90 -26.69 -15.77
C GLU A 223 -12.83 -27.63 -15.02
N LEU A 224 -14.13 -27.48 -15.25
CA LEU A 224 -15.08 -28.56 -15.09
C LEU A 224 -14.79 -29.55 -16.20
N GLU A 225 -13.87 -30.48 -15.97
CA GLU A 225 -13.86 -31.75 -16.72
C GLU A 225 -15.20 -32.46 -16.43
N SER A 226 -16.12 -32.27 -17.35
CA SER A 226 -17.33 -33.08 -17.43
C SER A 226 -16.91 -34.50 -17.74
N ALA A 227 -16.80 -35.33 -16.72
CA ALA A 227 -16.80 -36.79 -16.90
C ALA A 227 -18.18 -37.17 -17.44
N GLU A 228 -18.28 -37.40 -18.75
CA GLU A 228 -19.40 -38.07 -19.34
C GLU A 228 -19.42 -39.51 -18.80
N PRO A 229 -20.59 -40.02 -18.33
CA PRO A 229 -20.69 -41.42 -17.98
C PRO A 229 -20.74 -42.25 -19.27
N GLU A 230 -19.73 -43.10 -19.50
CA GLU A 230 -19.78 -44.12 -20.50
C GLU A 230 -21.04 -44.99 -20.29
N ALA A 231 -21.90 -44.96 -21.29
CA ALA A 231 -23.06 -45.86 -21.39
C ALA A 231 -22.54 -47.27 -21.66
N VAL A 232 -22.67 -48.13 -20.67
CA VAL A 232 -22.51 -49.61 -20.89
C VAL A 232 -23.76 -50.12 -21.54
N MET A 233 -23.61 -50.68 -22.75
CA MET A 233 -24.59 -51.51 -23.44
C MET A 233 -24.59 -52.94 -22.89
#